data_61bb77982f15a457e8762d2642408b88
#
_entry.id   61bb77982f15a457e8762d2642408b88
#
_cell.length_a   1.000
_cell.length_b   1.000
_cell.length_c   1.000
_cell.angle_alpha   90.00
_cell.angle_beta   90.00
_cell.angle_gamma   90.00
#
_symmetry.space_group_name_H-M   'P 1'
#
loop_
_entity.id
_entity.type
_entity.pdbx_description
1 polymer ?
#
loop_
_entity_poly.entity_id
_entity_poly.type
_entity_poly.pdbx_seq_one_letter_code
_entity_poly.pdbx_strand_id
1 'polypeptide(L)'
;MKKYNAILIGNGTMGKRHRARFESCGVEFVAIYDSKECTVKSPLESLDADFVVIASPASTHYNYVKDFLNRGIPVFVEKPLATTAAEAQELVDLALSKEVPLFVAQSECFNPIFLNFRKQMVAELKMAKRDADGKINLKLEFRREHGYSERCRDVNVALDLMVHDLSMFLTMFKYENVQLENFVNSGDDESWAFLRVVSGEYAGVEACIKVNRNSNKDVRMISASFDDAEYIVSLAKYRGDGEVEHVSDSLDNEHRFFLRLLYGACKDWGRRAAQNAANAVKIAAG
;
A
#
# COMPACT_ATOMS: atom_id res chain seq x y z
N MET A 1 1.19 5.81 27.97
CA MET A 1 0.56 5.40 26.70
C MET A 1 -0.29 4.16 26.97
N LYS A 2 -1.46 4.02 26.29
CA LYS A 2 -2.26 2.77 26.37
C LYS A 2 -1.38 1.63 25.88
N LYS A 3 -1.30 0.53 26.64
CA LYS A 3 -0.65 -0.71 26.22
C LYS A 3 -1.65 -1.45 25.33
N TYR A 4 -1.24 -1.86 24.13
CA TYR A 4 -2.06 -2.62 23.21
C TYR A 4 -1.66 -4.09 23.20
N ASN A 5 -2.64 -4.97 23.13
CA ASN A 5 -2.46 -6.38 22.86
C ASN A 5 -2.79 -6.68 21.40
N ALA A 6 -1.94 -7.44 20.73
CA ALA A 6 -2.13 -7.81 19.33
C ALA A 6 -2.02 -9.32 19.10
N ILE A 7 -2.65 -9.77 18.02
CA ILE A 7 -2.46 -11.11 17.46
C ILE A 7 -1.64 -10.96 16.17
N LEU A 8 -0.69 -11.86 15.93
CA LEU A 8 0.04 -11.96 14.66
C LEU A 8 -0.36 -13.22 13.90
N ILE A 9 -0.78 -13.07 12.66
CA ILE A 9 -1.03 -14.15 11.69
C ILE A 9 0.05 -14.11 10.62
N GLY A 10 0.91 -15.13 10.58
CA GLY A 10 2.08 -15.19 9.70
C GLY A 10 3.31 -14.54 10.31
N ASN A 11 4.31 -15.36 10.72
CA ASN A 11 5.58 -14.92 11.30
C ASN A 11 6.76 -15.07 10.32
N GLY A 12 6.49 -14.89 9.03
CA GLY A 12 7.48 -14.83 7.95
C GLY A 12 8.31 -13.55 8.00
N THR A 13 8.96 -13.21 6.89
CA THR A 13 9.84 -12.01 6.81
C THR A 13 9.11 -10.72 7.17
N MET A 14 7.88 -10.50 6.63
CA MET A 14 7.13 -9.27 6.93
C MET A 14 6.50 -9.33 8.31
N GLY A 15 5.94 -10.47 8.72
CA GLY A 15 5.41 -10.64 10.09
C GLY A 15 6.43 -10.29 11.16
N LYS A 16 7.67 -10.77 11.03
CA LYS A 16 8.77 -10.44 11.95
C LYS A 16 9.13 -8.94 11.96
N ARG A 17 9.09 -8.30 10.77
CA ARG A 17 9.32 -6.86 10.66
C ARG A 17 8.22 -6.05 11.32
N HIS A 18 6.96 -6.37 11.06
CA HIS A 18 5.81 -5.72 11.69
C HIS A 18 5.82 -5.92 13.20
N ARG A 19 6.06 -7.16 13.65
CA ARG A 19 6.16 -7.49 15.06
C ARG A 19 7.20 -6.60 15.76
N ALA A 20 8.44 -6.58 15.28
CA ALA A 20 9.51 -5.78 15.88
C ALA A 20 9.17 -4.28 15.96
N ARG A 21 8.49 -3.73 14.94
CA ARG A 21 8.08 -2.32 14.92
C ARG A 21 6.95 -2.03 15.92
N PHE A 22 5.94 -2.88 15.99
CA PHE A 22 4.86 -2.73 16.96
C PHE A 22 5.37 -2.91 18.39
N GLU A 23 6.23 -3.90 18.65
CA GLU A 23 6.86 -4.10 19.95
C GLU A 23 7.68 -2.86 20.38
N SER A 24 8.41 -2.21 19.46
CA SER A 24 9.12 -0.95 19.73
C SER A 24 8.18 0.22 20.08
N CYS A 25 6.92 0.14 19.66
CA CYS A 25 5.87 1.08 20.03
C CYS A 25 5.11 0.70 21.31
N GLY A 26 5.52 -0.35 22.02
CA GLY A 26 4.92 -0.80 23.28
C GLY A 26 3.70 -1.71 23.11
N VAL A 27 3.54 -2.33 21.94
CA VAL A 27 2.52 -3.37 21.68
C VAL A 27 3.03 -4.71 22.21
N GLU A 28 2.15 -5.49 22.82
CA GLU A 28 2.42 -6.86 23.24
C GLU A 28 1.67 -7.85 22.32
N PHE A 29 2.40 -8.81 21.74
CA PHE A 29 1.78 -9.87 20.97
C PHE A 29 1.39 -11.03 21.88
N VAL A 30 0.10 -11.13 22.18
CA VAL A 30 -0.47 -12.17 23.05
C VAL A 30 -0.57 -13.53 22.36
N ALA A 31 -0.55 -13.54 21.02
CA ALA A 31 -0.56 -14.76 20.21
C ALA A 31 0.14 -14.58 18.87
N ILE A 32 0.84 -15.64 18.44
CA ILE A 32 1.45 -15.73 17.11
C ILE A 32 0.98 -17.05 16.49
N TYR A 33 0.36 -16.95 15.30
CA TYR A 33 -0.05 -18.08 14.47
C TYR A 33 0.76 -18.10 13.18
N ASP A 34 1.49 -19.18 12.98
CA ASP A 34 2.27 -19.43 11.76
C ASP A 34 2.28 -20.94 11.48
N SER A 35 2.47 -21.34 10.23
CA SER A 35 2.56 -22.74 9.86
C SER A 35 3.73 -23.48 10.51
N LYS A 36 4.77 -22.74 10.91
CA LYS A 36 6.01 -23.29 11.55
C LYS A 36 6.10 -23.00 13.03
N GLU A 37 5.38 -22.00 13.54
CA GLU A 37 5.45 -21.52 14.91
C GLU A 37 4.07 -21.07 15.38
N CYS A 38 3.53 -21.77 16.37
CA CYS A 38 2.29 -21.35 17.03
C CYS A 38 2.55 -21.26 18.52
N THR A 39 2.45 -20.04 19.09
CA THR A 39 2.79 -19.80 20.50
C THR A 39 1.62 -20.08 21.46
N VAL A 40 0.42 -20.31 20.94
CA VAL A 40 -0.77 -20.58 21.76
C VAL A 40 -1.48 -21.84 21.29
N LYS A 41 -2.03 -22.58 22.27
CA LYS A 41 -2.86 -23.75 22.04
C LYS A 41 -4.35 -23.43 21.98
N SER A 42 -4.72 -22.18 22.33
CA SER A 42 -6.11 -21.73 22.31
C SER A 42 -6.59 -21.50 20.88
N PRO A 43 -7.85 -21.82 20.57
CA PRO A 43 -8.45 -21.47 19.29
C PRO A 43 -8.35 -19.96 19.03
N LEU A 44 -8.11 -19.58 17.77
CA LEU A 44 -7.98 -18.19 17.37
C LEU A 44 -9.21 -17.35 17.77
N GLU A 45 -10.39 -17.97 17.72
CA GLU A 45 -11.69 -17.37 18.05
C GLU A 45 -11.84 -16.99 19.53
N SER A 46 -11.08 -17.64 20.42
CA SER A 46 -11.15 -17.40 21.87
C SER A 46 -10.21 -16.30 22.36
N LEU A 47 -9.38 -15.75 21.49
CA LEU A 47 -8.41 -14.73 21.89
C LEU A 47 -9.00 -13.33 21.80
N ASP A 48 -8.76 -12.55 22.85
CA ASP A 48 -9.05 -11.13 22.92
C ASP A 48 -7.80 -10.31 22.60
N ALA A 49 -7.95 -9.34 21.71
CA ALA A 49 -6.88 -8.42 21.31
C ALA A 49 -7.45 -7.08 20.87
N ASP A 50 -6.67 -6.02 21.06
CA ASP A 50 -7.03 -4.69 20.58
C ASP A 50 -6.97 -4.60 19.04
N PHE A 51 -6.15 -5.43 18.38
CA PHE A 51 -6.07 -5.54 16.92
C PHE A 51 -5.34 -6.82 16.48
N VAL A 52 -5.44 -7.13 15.19
CA VAL A 52 -4.68 -8.21 14.53
C VAL A 52 -3.74 -7.67 13.48
N VAL A 53 -2.56 -8.28 13.35
CA VAL A 53 -1.61 -8.09 12.25
C VAL A 53 -1.63 -9.34 11.38
N ILE A 54 -1.99 -9.20 10.09
CA ILE A 54 -2.06 -10.29 9.12
C ILE A 54 -0.91 -10.10 8.12
N ALA A 55 0.06 -11.00 8.14
CA ALA A 55 1.24 -11.02 7.28
C ALA A 55 1.49 -12.45 6.74
N SER A 56 0.43 -13.20 6.53
CA SER A 56 0.38 -14.52 5.90
C SER A 56 0.44 -14.40 4.37
N PRO A 57 0.44 -15.48 3.58
CA PRO A 57 0.34 -15.41 2.12
C PRO A 57 -0.91 -14.65 1.66
N ALA A 58 -0.80 -13.89 0.56
CA ALA A 58 -1.86 -13.01 0.04
C ALA A 58 -3.19 -13.74 -0.19
N SER A 59 -3.13 -14.99 -0.66
CA SER A 59 -4.29 -15.86 -0.88
C SER A 59 -5.12 -16.16 0.38
N THR A 60 -4.58 -15.89 1.57
CA THR A 60 -5.26 -16.13 2.86
C THR A 60 -5.84 -14.86 3.48
N HIS A 61 -5.46 -13.68 2.98
CA HIS A 61 -5.83 -12.40 3.59
C HIS A 61 -7.34 -12.22 3.73
N TYR A 62 -8.10 -12.49 2.65
CA TYR A 62 -9.54 -12.31 2.64
C TYR A 62 -10.23 -13.01 3.82
N ASN A 63 -9.93 -14.29 4.03
CA ASN A 63 -10.59 -15.08 5.07
C ASN A 63 -10.26 -14.56 6.47
N TYR A 64 -8.98 -14.28 6.75
CA TYR A 64 -8.59 -13.76 8.06
C TYR A 64 -9.14 -12.34 8.30
N VAL A 65 -9.03 -11.44 7.34
CA VAL A 65 -9.56 -10.07 7.47
C VAL A 65 -11.05 -10.10 7.74
N LYS A 66 -11.81 -10.90 6.96
CA LYS A 66 -13.26 -11.04 7.11
C LYS A 66 -13.65 -11.56 8.49
N ASP A 67 -12.95 -12.58 8.99
CA ASP A 67 -13.19 -13.14 10.32
C ASP A 67 -12.99 -12.09 11.42
N PHE A 68 -11.84 -11.41 11.44
CA PHE A 68 -11.55 -10.41 12.48
C PHE A 68 -12.47 -9.18 12.40
N LEU A 69 -12.81 -8.70 11.21
CA LEU A 69 -13.78 -7.62 11.03
C LEU A 69 -15.17 -8.04 11.57
N ASN A 70 -15.59 -9.30 11.33
CA ASN A 70 -16.85 -9.82 11.85
C ASN A 70 -16.88 -9.86 13.39
N ARG A 71 -15.75 -10.07 14.02
CA ARG A 71 -15.56 -10.05 15.47
C ARG A 71 -15.40 -8.63 16.04
N GLY A 72 -15.39 -7.60 15.20
CA GLY A 72 -15.19 -6.21 15.63
C GLY A 72 -13.74 -5.88 16.02
N ILE A 73 -12.78 -6.71 15.62
CA ILE A 73 -11.35 -6.53 15.92
C ILE A 73 -10.68 -5.76 14.78
N PRO A 74 -10.05 -4.60 15.07
CA PRO A 74 -9.29 -3.81 14.10
C PRO A 74 -8.20 -4.62 13.41
N VAL A 75 -8.03 -4.40 12.11
CA VAL A 75 -7.13 -5.18 11.26
C VAL A 75 -6.03 -4.32 10.65
N PHE A 76 -4.78 -4.76 10.81
CA PHE A 76 -3.62 -4.36 10.03
C PHE A 76 -3.24 -5.54 9.13
N VAL A 77 -3.36 -5.41 7.81
CA VAL A 77 -3.07 -6.50 6.86
C VAL A 77 -2.01 -6.09 5.85
N GLU A 78 -1.12 -7.02 5.51
CA GLU A 78 -0.18 -6.85 4.41
C GLU A 78 -0.89 -6.70 3.06
N LYS A 79 -0.19 -6.03 2.14
CA LYS A 79 -0.64 -5.94 0.74
C LYS A 79 -0.44 -7.29 -0.01
N PRO A 80 -1.23 -7.57 -1.04
CA PRO A 80 -2.48 -6.90 -1.41
C PRO A 80 -3.57 -7.19 -0.38
N LEU A 81 -4.61 -6.34 -0.30
CA LEU A 81 -5.73 -6.55 0.64
C LEU A 81 -6.41 -7.91 0.42
N ALA A 82 -6.60 -8.29 -0.83
CA ALA A 82 -7.13 -9.57 -1.28
C ALA A 82 -6.59 -9.88 -2.67
N THR A 83 -6.88 -11.07 -3.19
CA THR A 83 -6.41 -11.52 -4.52
C THR A 83 -7.37 -11.16 -5.65
N THR A 84 -8.60 -10.75 -5.33
CA THR A 84 -9.60 -10.30 -6.31
C THR A 84 -10.19 -8.94 -5.93
N ALA A 85 -10.65 -8.20 -6.94
CA ALA A 85 -11.30 -6.90 -6.75
C ALA A 85 -12.60 -7.02 -5.92
N ALA A 86 -13.37 -8.08 -6.14
CA ALA A 86 -14.62 -8.32 -5.43
C ALA A 86 -14.39 -8.57 -3.93
N GLU A 87 -13.42 -9.43 -3.58
CA GLU A 87 -13.03 -9.68 -2.20
C GLU A 87 -12.50 -8.41 -1.52
N ALA A 88 -11.64 -7.65 -2.20
CA ALA A 88 -11.08 -6.43 -1.65
C ALA A 88 -12.18 -5.39 -1.35
N GLN A 89 -13.16 -5.22 -2.24
CA GLN A 89 -14.27 -4.30 -2.02
C GLN A 89 -15.19 -4.80 -0.89
N GLU A 90 -15.51 -6.09 -0.86
CA GLU A 90 -16.32 -6.67 0.23
C GLU A 90 -15.72 -6.41 1.61
N LEU A 91 -14.39 -6.54 1.76
CA LEU A 91 -13.71 -6.26 3.03
C LEU A 91 -13.80 -4.78 3.43
N VAL A 92 -13.69 -3.87 2.49
CA VAL A 92 -13.86 -2.43 2.74
C VAL A 92 -15.28 -2.12 3.17
N ASP A 93 -16.28 -2.66 2.47
CA ASP A 93 -17.69 -2.45 2.79
C ASP A 93 -18.04 -3.05 4.16
N LEU A 94 -17.51 -4.23 4.48
CA LEU A 94 -17.66 -4.86 5.78
C LEU A 94 -17.05 -4.00 6.90
N ALA A 95 -15.82 -3.50 6.71
CA ALA A 95 -15.17 -2.62 7.68
C ALA A 95 -15.96 -1.34 7.94
N LEU A 96 -16.51 -0.75 6.86
CA LEU A 96 -17.37 0.44 6.95
C LEU A 96 -18.68 0.15 7.67
N SER A 97 -19.37 -0.93 7.31
CA SER A 97 -20.68 -1.30 7.92
C SER A 97 -20.58 -1.61 9.40
N LYS A 98 -19.43 -2.16 9.83
CA LYS A 98 -19.17 -2.49 11.24
C LYS A 98 -18.45 -1.38 12.00
N GLU A 99 -18.05 -0.30 11.33
CA GLU A 99 -17.23 0.77 11.89
C GLU A 99 -15.91 0.28 12.51
N VAL A 100 -15.36 -0.83 12.01
CA VAL A 100 -14.10 -1.43 12.46
C VAL A 100 -12.95 -0.93 11.60
N PRO A 101 -11.83 -0.45 12.18
CA PRO A 101 -10.66 -0.03 11.44
C PRO A 101 -10.06 -1.16 10.60
N LEU A 102 -9.95 -0.95 9.29
CA LEU A 102 -9.20 -1.77 8.34
C LEU A 102 -8.05 -0.94 7.79
N PHE A 103 -6.84 -1.43 7.94
CA PHE A 103 -5.64 -0.78 7.44
C PHE A 103 -4.81 -1.78 6.62
N VAL A 104 -4.49 -1.39 5.38
CA VAL A 104 -3.64 -2.17 4.48
C VAL A 104 -2.24 -1.58 4.50
N ALA A 105 -1.23 -2.42 4.72
CA ALA A 105 0.16 -2.02 4.76
C ALA A 105 0.64 -1.58 3.37
N GLN A 106 0.65 -0.27 3.15
CA GLN A 106 1.12 0.40 1.95
C GLN A 106 2.29 1.33 2.31
N SER A 107 3.40 0.72 2.75
CA SER A 107 4.54 1.45 3.33
C SER A 107 5.12 2.53 2.43
N GLU A 108 5.04 2.37 1.10
CA GLU A 108 5.51 3.39 0.16
C GLU A 108 4.70 4.70 0.23
N CYS A 109 3.42 4.64 0.61
CA CYS A 109 2.61 5.83 0.87
C CYS A 109 3.10 6.66 2.08
N PHE A 110 3.93 6.05 2.94
CA PHE A 110 4.56 6.66 4.12
C PHE A 110 6.06 6.93 3.92
N ASN A 111 6.59 6.64 2.72
CA ASN A 111 7.97 6.90 2.36
C ASN A 111 8.23 8.42 2.31
N PRO A 112 9.17 8.97 3.09
CA PRO A 112 9.42 10.41 3.13
C PRO A 112 9.79 11.01 1.77
N ILE A 113 10.50 10.24 0.92
CA ILE A 113 10.84 10.68 -0.43
C ILE A 113 9.58 10.86 -1.26
N PHE A 114 8.66 9.88 -1.21
CA PHE A 114 7.37 9.99 -1.89
C PHE A 114 6.53 11.15 -1.33
N LEU A 115 6.48 11.31 -0.01
CA LEU A 115 5.72 12.41 0.61
C LEU A 115 6.23 13.78 0.16
N ASN A 116 7.54 13.96 0.06
CA ASN A 116 8.15 15.17 -0.47
C ASN A 116 7.84 15.37 -1.96
N PHE A 117 8.01 14.32 -2.78
CA PHE A 117 7.63 14.33 -4.18
C PHE A 117 6.16 14.71 -4.37
N ARG A 118 5.24 14.07 -3.64
CA ARG A 118 3.81 14.40 -3.70
C ARG A 118 3.53 15.86 -3.34
N LYS A 119 4.17 16.38 -2.29
CA LYS A 119 4.03 17.78 -1.90
C LYS A 119 4.47 18.72 -3.01
N GLN A 120 5.60 18.44 -3.66
CA GLN A 120 6.11 19.20 -4.79
C GLN A 120 5.15 19.12 -5.98
N MET A 121 4.70 17.91 -6.36
CA MET A 121 3.75 17.74 -7.48
C MET A 121 2.42 18.48 -7.24
N VAL A 122 1.89 18.49 -6.02
CA VAL A 122 0.69 19.27 -5.69
C VAL A 122 0.91 20.78 -5.89
N ALA A 123 2.11 21.28 -5.60
CA ALA A 123 2.44 22.70 -5.84
C ALA A 123 2.55 22.99 -7.35
N GLU A 124 3.26 22.13 -8.11
CA GLU A 124 3.41 22.27 -9.55
C GLU A 124 2.06 22.17 -10.29
N LEU A 125 1.21 21.22 -9.91
CA LEU A 125 -0.12 21.04 -10.51
C LEU A 125 -1.02 22.27 -10.34
N LYS A 126 -0.90 23.01 -9.24
CA LYS A 126 -1.65 24.25 -9.01
C LYS A 126 -1.22 25.37 -9.95
N MET A 127 0.04 25.36 -10.37
CA MET A 127 0.64 26.35 -11.26
C MET A 127 0.72 25.89 -12.72
N ALA A 128 0.35 24.63 -12.99
CA ALA A 128 0.48 24.03 -14.30
C ALA A 128 -0.37 24.76 -15.36
N LYS A 129 0.21 24.96 -16.51
CA LYS A 129 -0.53 25.44 -17.70
C LYS A 129 -1.59 24.43 -18.08
N ARG A 130 -2.71 24.94 -18.57
CA ARG A 130 -3.80 24.12 -19.08
C ARG A 130 -3.96 24.36 -20.57
N ASP A 131 -4.26 23.31 -21.31
CA ASP A 131 -4.58 23.41 -22.72
C ASP A 131 -5.95 24.09 -22.94
N ALA A 132 -6.36 24.18 -24.22
CA ALA A 132 -7.65 24.80 -24.61
C ALA A 132 -8.87 24.10 -23.98
N ASP A 133 -8.76 22.82 -23.65
CA ASP A 133 -9.79 22.01 -22.99
C ASP A 133 -9.70 22.05 -21.45
N GLY A 134 -8.77 22.84 -20.90
CA GLY A 134 -8.54 22.96 -19.47
C GLY A 134 -7.75 21.78 -18.84
N LYS A 135 -7.13 20.93 -19.67
CA LYS A 135 -6.37 19.76 -19.24
C LYS A 135 -4.92 20.10 -18.91
N ILE A 136 -4.33 19.35 -18.01
CA ILE A 136 -2.92 19.45 -17.62
C ILE A 136 -2.09 18.44 -18.41
N ASN A 137 -0.97 18.88 -19.00
CA ASN A 137 0.00 17.99 -19.62
C ASN A 137 1.07 17.58 -18.59
N LEU A 138 0.77 16.54 -17.80
CA LEU A 138 1.72 15.90 -16.89
C LEU A 138 1.75 14.40 -17.19
N LYS A 139 2.95 13.87 -17.40
CA LYS A 139 3.19 12.43 -17.53
C LYS A 139 3.95 11.94 -16.31
N LEU A 140 3.43 10.92 -15.67
CA LEU A 140 4.06 10.22 -14.55
C LEU A 140 4.53 8.84 -15.00
N GLU A 141 5.70 8.42 -14.58
CA GLU A 141 6.15 7.04 -14.70
C GLU A 141 6.52 6.52 -13.32
N PHE A 142 5.91 5.41 -12.92
CA PHE A 142 6.30 4.63 -11.76
C PHE A 142 7.01 3.38 -12.26
N ARG A 143 8.19 3.12 -11.76
CA ARG A 143 8.97 1.96 -12.18
C ARG A 143 9.52 1.21 -10.98
N ARG A 144 9.15 -0.07 -10.92
CA ARG A 144 9.60 -0.98 -9.86
C ARG A 144 10.07 -2.29 -10.47
N GLU A 145 11.36 -2.52 -10.39
CA GLU A 145 11.99 -3.72 -10.95
C GLU A 145 12.97 -4.29 -9.92
N HIS A 146 13.04 -5.60 -9.83
CA HIS A 146 14.07 -6.33 -9.08
C HIS A 146 14.31 -7.72 -9.66
N GLY A 147 15.41 -8.34 -9.23
CA GLY A 147 15.75 -9.70 -9.61
C GLY A 147 14.76 -10.73 -9.07
N TYR A 148 14.88 -11.95 -9.56
CA TYR A 148 14.06 -13.07 -9.15
C TYR A 148 14.02 -13.23 -7.61
N SER A 149 12.82 -13.52 -7.09
CA SER A 149 12.58 -13.86 -5.69
C SER A 149 11.52 -14.96 -5.60
N GLU A 150 11.70 -15.92 -4.69
CA GLU A 150 10.69 -16.94 -4.39
C GLU A 150 9.53 -16.44 -3.55
N ARG A 151 9.58 -15.18 -3.11
CA ARG A 151 8.53 -14.57 -2.28
C ARG A 151 7.36 -14.12 -3.14
N CYS A 152 6.16 -14.11 -2.54
CA CYS A 152 4.93 -13.59 -3.14
C CYS A 152 4.60 -14.21 -4.52
N ARG A 153 4.88 -15.54 -4.68
CA ARG A 153 4.57 -16.27 -5.90
C ARG A 153 3.14 -16.82 -5.94
N ASP A 154 2.40 -16.64 -4.87
CA ASP A 154 0.97 -16.97 -4.77
C ASP A 154 0.08 -15.96 -5.52
N VAL A 155 0.64 -14.85 -6.01
CA VAL A 155 -0.03 -13.84 -6.83
C VAL A 155 0.85 -13.40 -8.01
N ASN A 156 0.24 -12.81 -9.05
CA ASN A 156 0.97 -12.22 -10.18
C ASN A 156 1.75 -10.96 -9.76
N VAL A 157 2.63 -10.46 -10.63
CA VAL A 157 3.48 -9.31 -10.35
C VAL A 157 2.70 -8.00 -10.11
N ALA A 158 1.54 -7.85 -10.72
CA ALA A 158 0.73 -6.65 -10.53
C ALA A 158 0.17 -6.59 -9.10
N LEU A 159 -0.35 -7.69 -8.57
CA LEU A 159 -0.81 -7.78 -7.18
C LEU A 159 0.35 -7.78 -6.18
N ASP A 160 1.54 -8.25 -6.57
CA ASP A 160 2.71 -8.20 -5.71
C ASP A 160 3.35 -6.80 -5.67
N LEU A 161 3.66 -6.22 -6.82
CA LEU A 161 4.47 -4.99 -6.92
C LEU A 161 3.66 -3.74 -7.30
N MET A 162 2.78 -3.86 -8.31
CA MET A 162 2.11 -2.67 -8.87
C MET A 162 1.15 -2.02 -7.87
N VAL A 163 0.57 -2.79 -6.96
CA VAL A 163 -0.32 -2.25 -5.90
C VAL A 163 0.35 -1.20 -5.02
N HIS A 164 1.68 -1.24 -4.85
CA HIS A 164 2.43 -0.19 -4.14
C HIS A 164 2.38 1.14 -4.90
N ASP A 165 2.68 1.09 -6.19
CA ASP A 165 2.78 2.27 -7.05
C ASP A 165 1.38 2.83 -7.37
N LEU A 166 0.39 1.94 -7.57
CA LEU A 166 -1.02 2.30 -7.68
C LEU A 166 -1.52 3.00 -6.41
N SER A 167 -1.17 2.50 -5.23
CA SER A 167 -1.57 3.14 -3.98
C SER A 167 -0.98 4.54 -3.82
N MET A 168 0.29 4.74 -4.21
CA MET A 168 0.90 6.08 -4.25
C MET A 168 0.17 6.99 -5.23
N PHE A 169 -0.10 6.53 -6.45
CA PHE A 169 -0.85 7.30 -7.46
C PHE A 169 -2.24 7.70 -6.95
N LEU A 170 -2.99 6.77 -6.34
CA LEU A 170 -4.34 7.02 -5.79
C LEU A 170 -4.34 7.90 -4.53
N THR A 171 -3.20 8.14 -3.88
CA THR A 171 -3.10 9.20 -2.86
C THR A 171 -2.97 10.60 -3.45
N MET A 172 -2.59 10.70 -4.72
CA MET A 172 -2.46 11.97 -5.45
C MET A 172 -3.74 12.30 -6.21
N PHE A 173 -4.38 11.29 -6.80
CA PHE A 173 -5.55 11.44 -7.67
C PHE A 173 -6.70 10.58 -7.18
N LYS A 174 -7.90 11.15 -7.15
CA LYS A 174 -9.11 10.43 -6.72
C LYS A 174 -9.47 9.34 -7.73
N TYR A 175 -9.74 8.15 -7.26
CA TYR A 175 -10.04 6.98 -8.11
C TYR A 175 -11.20 7.23 -9.08
N GLU A 176 -12.27 7.91 -8.65
CA GLU A 176 -13.43 8.23 -9.47
C GLU A 176 -13.12 9.07 -10.70
N ASN A 177 -11.97 9.74 -10.72
CA ASN A 177 -11.48 10.56 -11.83
C ASN A 177 -10.45 9.82 -12.71
N VAL A 178 -10.10 8.58 -12.36
CA VAL A 178 -9.04 7.79 -13.02
C VAL A 178 -9.66 6.75 -13.93
N GLN A 179 -9.18 6.68 -15.16
CA GLN A 179 -9.50 5.64 -16.13
C GLN A 179 -8.26 4.78 -16.39
N LEU A 180 -8.44 3.46 -16.35
CA LEU A 180 -7.47 2.51 -16.88
C LEU A 180 -7.62 2.47 -18.40
N GLU A 181 -6.62 2.97 -19.13
CA GLU A 181 -6.63 3.01 -20.60
C GLU A 181 -6.15 1.70 -21.21
N ASN A 182 -5.13 1.11 -20.58
CA ASN A 182 -4.56 -0.14 -21.03
C ASN A 182 -3.89 -0.89 -19.89
N PHE A 183 -3.94 -2.21 -19.94
CA PHE A 183 -3.25 -3.10 -19.02
C PHE A 183 -2.57 -4.21 -19.80
N VAL A 184 -1.27 -4.38 -19.59
CA VAL A 184 -0.47 -5.36 -20.31
C VAL A 184 0.22 -6.29 -19.33
N ASN A 185 0.00 -7.58 -19.47
CA ASN A 185 0.76 -8.63 -18.80
C ASN A 185 1.71 -9.29 -19.78
N SER A 186 2.99 -9.36 -19.44
CA SER A 186 4.00 -10.10 -20.16
C SER A 186 4.45 -11.29 -19.29
N GLY A 187 3.59 -12.29 -19.19
CA GLY A 187 3.75 -13.41 -18.26
C GLY A 187 3.45 -13.02 -16.80
N ASP A 188 3.95 -13.86 -15.87
CA ASP A 188 3.66 -13.69 -14.42
C ASP A 188 4.55 -12.63 -13.73
N ASP A 189 5.64 -12.21 -14.39
CA ASP A 189 6.71 -11.45 -13.74
C ASP A 189 6.85 -10.01 -14.25
N GLU A 190 6.10 -9.61 -15.29
CA GLU A 190 6.15 -8.24 -15.84
C GLU A 190 4.76 -7.74 -16.22
N SER A 191 4.43 -6.49 -15.82
CA SER A 191 3.14 -5.87 -16.14
C SER A 191 3.26 -4.35 -16.26
N TRP A 192 2.37 -3.76 -17.08
CA TRP A 192 2.20 -2.31 -17.24
C TRP A 192 0.73 -1.94 -17.10
N ALA A 193 0.49 -0.82 -16.42
CA ALA A 193 -0.81 -0.15 -16.41
C ALA A 193 -0.66 1.28 -16.94
N PHE A 194 -1.53 1.67 -17.87
CA PHE A 194 -1.62 3.02 -18.40
C PHE A 194 -2.89 3.65 -17.88
N LEU A 195 -2.76 4.75 -17.16
CA LEU A 195 -3.83 5.44 -16.47
C LEU A 195 -3.95 6.86 -16.96
N ARG A 196 -5.17 7.39 -16.99
CA ARG A 196 -5.45 8.80 -17.26
C ARG A 196 -6.40 9.36 -16.22
N VAL A 197 -6.13 10.57 -15.75
CA VAL A 197 -7.09 11.36 -14.98
C VAL A 197 -8.01 12.06 -15.99
N VAL A 198 -9.26 11.59 -16.08
CA VAL A 198 -10.19 12.01 -17.13
C VAL A 198 -11.11 13.16 -16.69
N SER A 199 -11.17 13.46 -15.39
CA SER A 199 -12.06 14.49 -14.86
C SER A 199 -11.48 15.16 -13.60
N GLY A 200 -12.14 16.24 -13.15
CA GLY A 200 -11.76 16.98 -11.95
C GLY A 200 -10.58 17.93 -12.18
N GLU A 201 -10.03 18.42 -11.08
CA GLU A 201 -8.97 19.46 -11.06
C GLU A 201 -7.72 19.06 -11.84
N TYR A 202 -7.41 17.77 -11.92
CA TYR A 202 -6.17 17.24 -12.51
C TYR A 202 -6.42 16.50 -13.83
N ALA A 203 -7.53 16.78 -14.53
CA ALA A 203 -7.81 16.17 -15.82
C ALA A 203 -6.67 16.39 -16.81
N GLY A 204 -6.31 15.33 -17.56
CA GLY A 204 -5.22 15.32 -18.53
C GLY A 204 -3.94 14.66 -18.04
N VAL A 205 -3.77 14.46 -16.71
CA VAL A 205 -2.61 13.74 -16.18
C VAL A 205 -2.62 12.29 -16.66
N GLU A 206 -1.49 11.83 -17.19
CA GLU A 206 -1.25 10.46 -17.62
C GLU A 206 -0.25 9.78 -16.70
N ALA A 207 -0.40 8.48 -16.50
CA ALA A 207 0.58 7.69 -15.75
C ALA A 207 0.83 6.33 -16.40
N CYS A 208 2.10 5.93 -16.43
CA CYS A 208 2.55 4.58 -16.75
C CYS A 208 3.13 3.95 -15.48
N ILE A 209 2.61 2.80 -15.08
CA ILE A 209 3.13 2.04 -13.95
C ILE A 209 3.71 0.74 -14.50
N LYS A 210 5.03 0.58 -14.37
CA LYS A 210 5.77 -0.57 -14.86
C LYS A 210 6.36 -1.35 -13.70
N VAL A 211 6.09 -2.66 -13.67
CA VAL A 211 6.64 -3.57 -12.66
C VAL A 211 7.27 -4.80 -13.31
N ASN A 212 8.41 -5.26 -12.75
CA ASN A 212 9.07 -6.49 -13.16
C ASN A 212 9.80 -7.11 -11.96
N ARG A 213 9.48 -8.35 -11.60
CA ARG A 213 10.13 -9.10 -10.50
C ARG A 213 11.12 -10.17 -10.97
N ASN A 214 11.54 -10.10 -12.23
CA ASN A 214 12.56 -10.97 -12.84
C ASN A 214 13.48 -10.15 -13.75
N SER A 215 13.79 -8.93 -13.35
CA SER A 215 14.68 -8.00 -14.06
C SER A 215 16.12 -8.16 -13.60
N ASN A 216 17.07 -7.81 -14.45
CA ASN A 216 18.48 -7.65 -14.08
C ASN A 216 18.79 -6.29 -13.43
N LYS A 217 17.75 -5.48 -13.16
CA LYS A 217 17.85 -4.16 -12.54
C LYS A 217 17.20 -4.18 -11.16
N ASP A 218 17.67 -3.29 -10.27
CA ASP A 218 16.99 -2.94 -9.02
C ASP A 218 16.61 -1.47 -9.09
N VAL A 219 15.34 -1.21 -9.40
CA VAL A 219 14.80 0.13 -9.66
C VAL A 219 13.54 0.33 -8.83
N ARG A 220 13.46 1.46 -8.14
CA ARG A 220 12.26 1.98 -7.48
C ARG A 220 12.25 3.48 -7.68
N MET A 221 11.56 3.96 -8.70
CA MET A 221 11.58 5.37 -9.06
C MET A 221 10.21 5.88 -9.47
N ILE A 222 10.06 7.19 -9.33
CA ILE A 222 8.97 7.94 -9.93
C ILE A 222 9.61 9.06 -10.74
N SER A 223 9.16 9.24 -11.99
CA SER A 223 9.43 10.44 -12.75
C SER A 223 8.15 11.20 -13.08
N ALA A 224 8.27 12.51 -13.22
CA ALA A 224 7.20 13.41 -13.62
C ALA A 224 7.72 14.34 -14.68
N SER A 225 7.07 14.39 -15.84
CA SER A 225 7.43 15.27 -16.95
C SER A 225 6.30 16.23 -17.22
N PHE A 226 6.57 17.51 -17.08
CA PHE A 226 5.79 18.63 -17.60
C PHE A 226 6.41 19.10 -18.92
N ASP A 227 5.77 20.03 -19.63
CA ASP A 227 6.24 20.53 -20.95
C ASP A 227 7.73 20.87 -20.98
N ASP A 228 8.25 21.55 -19.93
CA ASP A 228 9.61 22.11 -19.89
C ASP A 228 10.44 21.61 -18.67
N ALA A 229 9.94 20.67 -17.88
CA ALA A 229 10.58 20.23 -16.66
C ALA A 229 10.42 18.73 -16.41
N GLU A 230 11.45 18.10 -15.90
CA GLU A 230 11.44 16.69 -15.48
C GLU A 230 11.91 16.58 -14.04
N TYR A 231 11.21 15.75 -13.28
CA TYR A 231 11.50 15.42 -11.89
C TYR A 231 11.68 13.91 -11.77
N ILE A 232 12.78 13.48 -11.17
CA ILE A 232 13.05 12.05 -10.95
C ILE A 232 13.40 11.86 -9.49
N VAL A 233 12.74 10.90 -8.83
CA VAL A 233 13.04 10.50 -7.46
C VAL A 233 13.24 8.99 -7.37
N SER A 234 14.27 8.57 -6.63
CA SER A 234 14.48 7.18 -6.28
C SER A 234 13.85 6.91 -4.91
N LEU A 235 12.98 5.92 -4.84
CA LEU A 235 12.34 5.48 -3.59
C LEU A 235 13.25 4.50 -2.80
N ALA A 236 14.31 3.99 -3.41
CA ALA A 236 15.30 3.16 -2.73
C ALA A 236 16.09 4.01 -1.71
N LYS A 237 16.39 3.43 -0.55
CA LYS A 237 17.30 4.07 0.41
C LYS A 237 18.65 4.27 -0.28
N TYR A 238 19.04 5.53 -0.49
CA TYR A 238 20.37 5.86 -0.97
C TYR A 238 21.38 5.45 0.10
N ARG A 239 22.16 4.41 -0.18
CA ARG A 239 23.40 4.10 0.55
C ARG A 239 24.54 4.77 -0.21
N GLY A 240 24.68 6.07 -0.06
CA GLY A 240 25.86 6.81 -0.48
C GLY A 240 26.71 7.11 0.76
N ASP A 241 28.01 7.29 0.59
CA ASP A 241 29.00 7.56 1.66
C ASP A 241 28.86 8.94 2.32
N GLY A 242 27.69 9.57 2.25
CA GLY A 242 27.33 10.80 2.93
C GLY A 242 26.41 10.50 4.11
N GLU A 243 26.63 11.16 5.24
CA GLU A 243 25.76 11.13 6.41
C GLU A 243 24.31 11.36 6.00
N VAL A 244 23.51 10.29 5.99
CA VAL A 244 22.07 10.40 5.74
C VAL A 244 21.46 10.83 7.08
N GLU A 245 20.99 12.07 7.18
CA GLU A 245 20.04 12.46 8.21
C GLU A 245 19.01 11.34 8.37
N HIS A 246 18.65 10.99 9.61
CA HIS A 246 17.69 9.92 9.94
C HIS A 246 16.35 10.17 9.24
N VAL A 247 16.24 9.72 8.01
CA VAL A 247 14.96 9.67 7.30
C VAL A 247 14.14 8.61 8.02
N SER A 248 13.05 9.03 8.66
CA SER A 248 12.15 8.11 9.36
C SER A 248 11.78 6.96 8.43
N ASP A 249 11.91 5.73 8.92
CA ASP A 249 11.57 4.53 8.16
C ASP A 249 10.09 4.55 7.77
N SER A 250 9.78 4.27 6.50
CA SER A 250 8.40 4.22 5.99
C SER A 250 7.52 3.25 6.79
N LEU A 251 8.10 2.14 7.26
CA LEU A 251 7.41 1.18 8.12
C LEU A 251 7.09 1.79 9.50
N ASP A 252 8.02 2.50 10.13
CA ASP A 252 7.76 3.16 11.42
C ASP A 252 6.64 4.20 11.31
N ASN A 253 6.63 4.98 10.23
CA ASN A 253 5.59 5.97 9.98
C ASN A 253 4.22 5.32 9.81
N GLU A 254 4.16 4.22 9.07
CA GLU A 254 2.96 3.43 8.82
C GLU A 254 2.39 2.84 10.12
N HIS A 255 3.23 2.21 10.95
CA HIS A 255 2.81 1.61 12.23
C HIS A 255 2.31 2.68 13.22
N ARG A 256 3.03 3.79 13.36
CA ARG A 256 2.60 4.91 14.20
C ARG A 256 1.28 5.50 13.72
N PHE A 257 1.07 5.57 12.40
CA PHE A 257 -0.19 6.02 11.84
C PHE A 257 -1.34 5.07 12.19
N PHE A 258 -1.15 3.75 12.04
CA PHE A 258 -2.15 2.75 12.42
C PHE A 258 -2.51 2.85 13.91
N LEU A 259 -1.53 2.95 14.79
CA LEU A 259 -1.81 3.12 16.23
C LEU A 259 -2.62 4.40 16.51
N ARG A 260 -2.37 5.50 15.79
CA ARG A 260 -3.20 6.71 15.90
C ARG A 260 -4.62 6.49 15.40
N LEU A 261 -4.80 5.67 14.36
CA LEU A 261 -6.13 5.30 13.86
C LEU A 261 -6.94 4.54 14.93
N LEU A 262 -6.30 3.64 15.69
CA LEU A 262 -6.92 2.92 16.81
C LEU A 262 -7.38 3.87 17.94
N TYR A 263 -6.72 4.99 18.14
CA TYR A 263 -7.16 6.06 19.05
C TYR A 263 -8.32 6.90 18.52
N GLY A 264 -8.85 6.57 17.34
CA GLY A 264 -9.93 7.31 16.70
C GLY A 264 -9.48 8.56 15.94
N ALA A 265 -8.17 8.81 15.84
CA ALA A 265 -7.64 9.88 15.02
C ALA A 265 -7.63 9.48 13.52
N CYS A 266 -7.80 10.47 12.64
CA CYS A 266 -7.65 10.28 11.19
C CYS A 266 -8.59 9.23 10.55
N LYS A 267 -9.78 9.01 11.11
CA LYS A 267 -10.74 7.99 10.63
C LYS A 267 -11.04 8.10 9.13
N ASP A 268 -11.32 9.31 8.62
CA ASP A 268 -11.63 9.53 7.21
C ASP A 268 -10.44 9.23 6.29
N TRP A 269 -9.23 9.49 6.78
CA TRP A 269 -8.04 9.12 6.04
C TRP A 269 -7.85 7.59 6.02
N GLY A 270 -8.07 6.90 7.14
CA GLY A 270 -8.01 5.45 7.22
C GLY A 270 -9.01 4.77 6.27
N ARG A 271 -10.26 5.25 6.23
CA ARG A 271 -11.29 4.77 5.29
C ARG A 271 -10.87 4.96 3.83
N ARG A 272 -10.35 6.16 3.48
CA ARG A 272 -9.83 6.41 2.12
C ARG A 272 -8.64 5.55 1.77
N ALA A 273 -7.73 5.30 2.70
CA ALA A 273 -6.58 4.44 2.47
C ALA A 273 -6.99 2.99 2.20
N ALA A 274 -7.95 2.44 2.96
CA ALA A 274 -8.50 1.11 2.73
C ALA A 274 -9.21 1.02 1.35
N GLN A 275 -10.01 2.03 0.98
CA GLN A 275 -10.66 2.10 -0.33
C GLN A 275 -9.63 2.20 -1.47
N ASN A 276 -8.57 3.00 -1.30
CA ASN A 276 -7.50 3.10 -2.29
C ASN A 276 -6.75 1.78 -2.46
N ALA A 277 -6.56 1.01 -1.39
CA ALA A 277 -5.97 -0.32 -1.49
C ALA A 277 -6.87 -1.30 -2.27
N ALA A 278 -8.19 -1.27 -2.07
CA ALA A 278 -9.14 -2.06 -2.86
C ALA A 278 -9.15 -1.61 -4.34
N ASN A 279 -9.13 -0.31 -4.60
CA ASN A 279 -9.03 0.24 -5.96
C ASN A 279 -7.71 -0.15 -6.64
N ALA A 280 -6.60 -0.19 -5.90
CA ALA A 280 -5.32 -0.67 -6.42
C ALA A 280 -5.39 -2.16 -6.82
N VAL A 281 -6.04 -3.01 -6.01
CA VAL A 281 -6.31 -4.41 -6.38
C VAL A 281 -7.18 -4.48 -7.63
N LYS A 282 -8.23 -3.66 -7.74
CA LYS A 282 -9.11 -3.64 -8.90
C LYS A 282 -8.37 -3.27 -10.20
N ILE A 283 -7.49 -2.28 -10.16
CA ILE A 283 -6.66 -1.92 -11.33
C ILE A 283 -5.64 -3.02 -11.64
N ALA A 284 -5.00 -3.60 -10.62
CA ALA A 284 -3.98 -4.64 -10.78
C ALA A 284 -4.56 -6.00 -11.25
N ALA A 285 -5.86 -6.19 -11.15
CA ALA A 285 -6.56 -7.36 -11.66
C ALA A 285 -6.91 -7.25 -13.16
N GLY A 286 -6.84 -6.04 -13.75
CA GLY A 286 -7.10 -5.76 -15.17
C GLY A 286 -8.56 -5.49 -15.46
#